data_854b9d091315337ae266e41bd9c96bf0
#
_entry.id   854b9d091315337ae266e41bd9c96bf0
#
_cell.length_a   1.000
_cell.length_b   1.000
_cell.length_c   1.000
_cell.angle_alpha   90.00
_cell.angle_beta   90.00
_cell.angle_gamma   90.00
#
_symmetry.space_group_name_H-M   'P 1'
#
loop_
_entity.id
_entity.type
_entity.pdbx_description
1 polymer ?
#
loop_
_entity_poly.entity_id
_entity_poly.type
_entity_poly.pdbx_seq_one_letter_code
_entity_poly.pdbx_strand_id
1 'polypeptide(L)'
;MATLHIEHPISDLPASLGAFSRFREARRRAVVRAERVLHPVDDDKYIYVSLDFDSVEQAEAFQNFLEANVWTSREASPALAGTPRARVLTDVDSASAP
;
A
#
# COMPACT_ATOMS: atom_id res chain seq x y z
N MET A 1 -4.40 -5.46 15.37
CA MET A 1 -3.64 -5.34 14.11
C MET A 1 -4.43 -4.53 13.10
N ALA A 2 -3.76 -3.72 12.33
CA ALA A 2 -4.39 -2.91 11.29
C ALA A 2 -3.72 -3.16 9.94
N THR A 3 -4.48 -3.01 8.88
CA THR A 3 -3.99 -3.20 7.52
C THR A 3 -4.19 -1.91 6.74
N LEU A 4 -3.13 -1.41 6.11
CA LEU A 4 -3.26 -0.34 5.13
C LEU A 4 -3.47 -0.99 3.77
N HIS A 5 -4.66 -0.81 3.23
CA HIS A 5 -5.02 -1.32 1.91
C HIS A 5 -4.93 -0.18 0.90
N ILE A 6 -4.17 -0.42 -0.18
CA ILE A 6 -3.94 0.58 -1.22
C ILE A 6 -4.26 -0.05 -2.57
N GLU A 7 -4.93 0.70 -3.45
CA GLU A 7 -5.14 0.25 -4.81
C GLU A 7 -5.11 1.42 -5.77
N HIS A 8 -4.57 1.20 -6.95
CA HIS A 8 -4.54 2.22 -8.00
C HIS A 8 -4.15 1.61 -9.35
N PRO A 9 -4.52 2.29 -10.46
CA PRO A 9 -4.02 1.89 -11.76
C PRO A 9 -2.52 2.21 -11.88
N ILE A 10 -1.85 1.44 -12.73
CA ILE A 10 -0.43 1.62 -13.02
C ILE A 10 -0.21 1.59 -14.53
N SER A 11 0.86 2.24 -14.99
CA SER A 11 1.21 2.25 -16.40
C SER A 11 2.09 1.08 -16.80
N ASP A 12 2.85 0.53 -15.84
CA ASP A 12 3.82 -0.52 -16.10
C ASP A 12 4.09 -1.32 -14.83
N LEU A 13 3.83 -2.63 -14.85
CA LEU A 13 3.97 -3.47 -13.68
C LEU A 13 5.42 -3.57 -13.18
N PRO A 14 6.42 -3.87 -14.04
CA PRO A 14 7.81 -3.90 -13.56
C PRO A 14 8.27 -2.59 -12.93
N ALA A 15 7.89 -1.44 -13.50
CA ALA A 15 8.25 -0.13 -12.93
C ALA A 15 7.59 0.08 -11.57
N SER A 16 6.34 -0.36 -11.42
CA SER A 16 5.62 -0.28 -10.16
C SER A 16 6.29 -1.14 -9.07
N LEU A 17 6.67 -2.36 -9.42
CA LEU A 17 7.36 -3.26 -8.49
C LEU A 17 8.74 -2.73 -8.11
N GLY A 18 9.44 -2.11 -9.06
CA GLY A 18 10.72 -1.46 -8.79
C GLY A 18 10.58 -0.30 -7.81
N ALA A 19 9.55 0.52 -8.00
CA ALA A 19 9.26 1.62 -7.07
C ALA A 19 8.92 1.08 -5.67
N PHE A 20 8.09 0.04 -5.61
CA PHE A 20 7.75 -0.61 -4.34
C PHE A 20 9.00 -1.11 -3.62
N SER A 21 9.93 -1.72 -4.34
CA SER A 21 11.18 -2.23 -3.76
C SER A 21 12.06 -1.11 -3.21
N ARG A 22 12.05 0.06 -3.82
CA ARG A 22 12.86 1.20 -3.34
C ARG A 22 12.41 1.69 -1.97
N PHE A 23 11.17 1.43 -1.57
CA PHE A 23 10.64 1.85 -0.28
C PHE A 23 10.67 0.74 0.77
N ARG A 24 11.44 -0.33 0.51
CA ARG A 24 11.57 -1.44 1.46
C ARG A 24 12.07 -0.96 2.82
N GLU A 25 13.07 -0.08 2.84
CA GLU A 25 13.62 0.43 4.09
C GLU A 25 12.61 1.29 4.84
N ALA A 26 11.84 2.10 4.11
CA ALA A 26 10.78 2.90 4.73
C ALA A 26 9.72 2.01 5.39
N ARG A 27 9.34 0.92 4.72
CA ARG A 27 8.39 -0.05 5.29
C ARG A 27 8.97 -0.71 6.53
N ARG A 28 10.24 -1.05 6.50
CA ARG A 28 10.91 -1.67 7.64
C ARG A 28 10.96 -0.73 8.84
N ARG A 29 11.26 0.55 8.63
CA ARG A 29 11.27 1.56 9.69
C ARG A 29 9.88 1.80 10.26
N ALA A 30 8.86 1.69 9.45
CA ALA A 30 7.46 1.83 9.88
C ALA A 30 6.95 0.58 10.57
N VAL A 31 7.75 -0.46 10.68
CA VAL A 31 7.45 -1.74 11.34
C VAL A 31 6.26 -2.44 10.67
N VAL A 32 6.30 -2.53 9.34
CA VAL A 32 5.33 -3.31 8.57
C VAL A 32 5.58 -4.79 8.88
N ARG A 33 4.55 -5.48 9.36
CA ARG A 33 4.66 -6.87 9.79
C ARG A 33 4.53 -7.86 8.66
N ALA A 34 3.69 -7.54 7.67
CA ALA A 34 3.49 -8.37 6.49
C ALA A 34 3.10 -7.50 5.33
N GLU A 35 3.43 -7.92 4.13
CA GLU A 35 3.08 -7.18 2.93
C GLU A 35 2.68 -8.12 1.80
N ARG A 36 1.71 -7.71 1.01
CA ARG A 36 1.28 -8.42 -0.19
C ARG A 36 1.08 -7.43 -1.31
N VAL A 37 1.52 -7.82 -2.51
CA VAL A 37 1.30 -7.04 -3.72
C VAL A 37 0.58 -7.96 -4.71
N LEU A 38 -0.56 -7.52 -5.18
CA LEU A 38 -1.45 -8.34 -6.01
C LEU A 38 -1.92 -7.52 -7.22
N HIS A 39 -2.25 -8.22 -8.30
CA HIS A 39 -2.98 -7.59 -9.39
C HIS A 39 -4.09 -8.54 -9.83
N PRO A 40 -5.16 -8.04 -10.49
CA PRO A 40 -6.18 -8.92 -11.04
C PRO A 40 -5.55 -9.90 -12.03
N VAL A 41 -6.06 -11.12 -12.09
CA VAL A 41 -5.49 -12.14 -12.99
C VAL A 41 -5.55 -11.73 -14.46
N ASP A 42 -6.51 -10.88 -14.82
CA ASP A 42 -6.74 -10.45 -16.19
C ASP A 42 -6.30 -9.01 -16.46
N ASP A 43 -5.61 -8.33 -15.51
CA ASP A 43 -5.24 -6.94 -15.66
C ASP A 43 -3.93 -6.65 -14.92
N ASP A 44 -2.85 -6.45 -15.66
CA ASP A 44 -1.56 -6.08 -15.07
C ASP A 44 -1.34 -4.57 -15.03
N LYS A 45 -2.38 -3.79 -15.27
CA LYS A 45 -2.36 -2.32 -15.18
C LYS A 45 -3.08 -1.80 -13.94
N TYR A 46 -3.33 -2.65 -12.97
CA TYR A 46 -3.93 -2.30 -11.70
C TYR A 46 -3.26 -3.08 -10.59
N ILE A 47 -3.05 -2.45 -9.43
CA ILE A 47 -2.31 -3.08 -8.35
C ILE A 47 -3.05 -2.89 -7.02
N TYR A 48 -2.95 -3.92 -6.17
CA TYR A 48 -3.42 -3.91 -4.79
C TYR A 48 -2.23 -4.14 -3.88
N VAL A 49 -2.09 -3.34 -2.84
CA VAL A 49 -1.04 -3.49 -1.84
C VAL A 49 -1.68 -3.58 -0.46
N SER A 50 -1.29 -4.58 0.32
CA SER A 50 -1.72 -4.75 1.70
C SER A 50 -0.51 -4.70 2.61
N LEU A 51 -0.53 -3.80 3.60
CA LEU A 51 0.56 -3.65 4.56
C LEU A 51 -0.02 -3.79 5.97
N ASP A 52 0.46 -4.77 6.73
CA ASP A 52 -0.02 -5.01 8.09
C ASP A 52 0.83 -4.29 9.12
N PHE A 53 0.18 -3.66 10.07
CA PHE A 53 0.81 -2.91 11.17
C PHE A 53 0.24 -3.38 12.51
N ASP A 54 0.95 -3.11 13.60
CA ASP A 54 0.48 -3.45 14.94
C ASP A 54 -0.69 -2.57 15.39
N SER A 55 -0.78 -1.33 14.87
CA SER A 55 -1.82 -0.40 15.30
C SER A 55 -2.35 0.44 14.14
N VAL A 56 -3.54 0.99 14.36
CA VAL A 56 -4.17 1.94 13.41
C VAL A 56 -3.29 3.18 13.25
N GLU A 57 -2.71 3.69 14.33
CA GLU A 57 -1.88 4.89 14.29
C GLU A 57 -0.65 4.70 13.40
N GLN A 58 -0.03 3.53 13.45
CA GLN A 58 1.11 3.21 12.58
C GLN A 58 0.70 3.16 11.11
N ALA A 59 -0.45 2.54 10.84
CA ALA A 59 -0.96 2.47 9.47
C ALA A 59 -1.29 3.85 8.92
N GLU A 60 -1.93 4.69 9.73
CA GLU A 60 -2.27 6.06 9.32
C GLU A 60 -1.03 6.91 9.10
N ALA A 61 -0.01 6.75 9.95
CA ALA A 61 1.25 7.47 9.79
C ALA A 61 1.93 7.09 8.46
N PHE A 62 1.91 5.83 8.09
CA PHE A 62 2.50 5.40 6.83
C PHE A 62 1.69 5.89 5.63
N GLN A 63 0.37 5.90 5.73
CA GLN A 63 -0.49 6.48 4.69
C GLN A 63 -0.15 7.95 4.48
N ASN A 64 0.00 8.72 5.55
CA ASN A 64 0.38 10.13 5.47
C ASN A 64 1.75 10.30 4.82
N PHE A 65 2.70 9.43 5.12
CA PHE A 65 4.02 9.44 4.48
C PHE A 65 3.89 9.24 2.98
N LEU A 66 3.08 8.27 2.54
CA LEU A 66 2.88 8.00 1.11
C LEU A 66 2.23 9.20 0.41
N GLU A 67 1.22 9.78 1.03
CA GLU A 67 0.53 10.94 0.45
C GLU A 67 1.45 12.15 0.32
N ALA A 68 2.30 12.37 1.29
CA ALA A 68 3.16 13.56 1.31
C ALA A 68 4.43 13.39 0.47
N ASN A 69 4.98 12.18 0.37
CA ASN A 69 6.33 11.98 -0.16
C ASN A 69 6.43 11.05 -1.36
N VAL A 70 5.41 10.24 -1.62
CA VAL A 70 5.46 9.22 -2.67
C VAL A 70 4.49 9.53 -3.79
N TRP A 71 3.22 9.68 -3.46
CA TRP A 71 2.17 9.83 -4.47
C TRP A 71 2.15 11.20 -5.14
N THR A 72 2.76 12.19 -4.53
CA THR A 72 2.91 13.53 -5.10
C THR A 72 4.19 13.68 -5.93
N SER A 73 5.05 12.66 -5.94
CA SER A 73 6.34 12.68 -6.63
C SER A 73 6.35 11.70 -7.79
N ARG A 74 6.55 12.19 -8.99
CA ARG A 74 6.67 11.34 -10.17
C ARG A 74 7.90 10.45 -10.10
N GLU A 75 8.99 10.93 -9.50
CA GLU A 75 10.20 10.14 -9.32
C GLU A 75 10.00 8.99 -8.34
N ALA A 76 9.23 9.23 -7.27
CA ALA A 76 8.96 8.22 -6.25
C ALA A 76 7.90 7.21 -6.70
N SER A 77 7.01 7.61 -7.61
CA SER A 77 5.94 6.74 -8.11
C SER A 77 5.81 6.86 -9.63
N PRO A 78 6.82 6.39 -10.38
CA PRO A 78 6.88 6.59 -11.83
C PRO A 78 5.78 5.86 -12.60
N ALA A 79 5.25 4.78 -12.07
CA ALA A 79 4.23 3.99 -12.74
C ALA A 79 2.81 4.31 -12.27
N LEU A 80 2.64 5.31 -11.42
CA LEU A 80 1.31 5.69 -10.92
C LEU A 80 0.49 6.33 -12.04
N ALA A 81 -0.62 5.70 -12.40
CA ALA A 81 -1.45 6.11 -13.54
C ALA A 81 -2.78 6.72 -13.12
N GLY A 82 -3.02 6.91 -11.82
CA GLY A 82 -4.26 7.52 -11.33
C GLY A 82 -4.16 7.76 -9.84
N THR A 83 -5.24 8.27 -9.26
CA THR A 83 -5.27 8.59 -7.84
C THR A 83 -5.34 7.31 -7.00
N PRO A 84 -4.38 7.09 -6.09
CA PRO A 84 -4.45 5.94 -5.20
C PRO A 84 -5.65 6.01 -4.27
N ARG A 85 -6.24 4.86 -4.00
CA ARG A 85 -7.27 4.70 -2.98
C ARG A 85 -6.63 3.95 -1.82
N ALA A 86 -6.70 4.52 -0.64
CA ALA A 86 -6.11 3.93 0.54
C ALA A 86 -7.10 3.93 1.69
N ARG A 87 -7.12 2.83 2.42
CA ARG A 87 -7.97 2.67 3.60
C ARG A 87 -7.21 1.92 4.68
N VAL A 88 -7.39 2.35 5.91
CA VAL A 88 -6.90 1.62 7.07
C VAL A 88 -8.03 0.72 7.55
N LEU A 89 -7.75 -0.57 7.64
CA LEU A 89 -8.71 -1.60 7.99
C LEU A 89 -8.30 -2.24 9.31
N THR A 90 -9.29 -2.63 10.11
CA THR A 90 -9.06 -3.38 11.34
C THR A 90 -9.80 -4.70 11.25
N ASP A 91 -9.33 -5.68 12.04
CA ASP A 91 -10.00 -6.96 12.09
C ASP A 91 -11.38 -6.81 12.74
N VAL A 92 -12.35 -7.50 12.17
CA VAL A 92 -13.65 -7.64 12.81
C VAL A 92 -13.52 -8.68 13.91
N ASP A 93 -14.02 -8.36 15.11
CA ASP A 93 -14.01 -9.31 16.21
C ASP A 93 -14.82 -10.54 15.81
N SER A 94 -14.16 -11.69 15.73
CA SER A 94 -14.79 -12.92 15.27
C SER A 94 -15.91 -13.40 16.21
N ALA A 95 -15.86 -13.00 17.48
CA ALA A 95 -16.92 -13.35 18.45
C ALA A 95 -18.19 -12.57 18.18
N SER A 96 -18.11 -11.40 17.55
CA SER A 96 -19.26 -10.59 17.17
C SER A 96 -19.61 -10.70 15.69
N ALA A 97 -18.85 -11.47 14.92
CA ALA A 97 -19.15 -11.69 13.51
C ALA A 97 -20.42 -12.54 13.35
N PRO A 98 -21.28 -12.20 12.41
CA PRO A 98 -22.48 -12.98 12.15
C PRO A 98 -22.16 -14.36 11.61
#